data_ed130b11ab7e5bb99bb4a39e0d3b10cf
#
_entry.id   ed130b11ab7e5bb99bb4a39e0d3b10cf
#
_cell.length_a   1.000
_cell.length_b   1.000
_cell.length_c   1.000
_cell.angle_alpha   90.00
_cell.angle_beta   90.00
_cell.angle_gamma   90.00
#
_symmetry.space_group_name_H-M   'P 1'
#
loop_
_entity.id
_entity.type
_entity.pdbx_description
1 polymer ?
#
loop_
_entity_poly.entity_id
_entity_poly.type
_entity_poly.pdbx_seq_one_letter_code
_entity_poly.pdbx_strand_id
1 'polypeptide(L)'
;MTFDTPSIFITIMNKLLSLFLFLSAALSLSAQHVRSVAGFPAAEPGYSLGVSACYAGQIGDYLVVAGGCNFPEAGKPKKYYAGVYAARMDRATLQWRLVGFLPEAAAYGATVTCGDSLLFLGGNNTDHALAAVYSVRLNSVGTDVLINRLADLPATADNMAVALVGNDIFVVGGNQNGKPSADVLRYKLGANSVNQCSNTIAQCSNSVNQCSNTIAQCSNS
;
A
#
# COMPACT_ATOMS: atom_id res chain seq x y z
N MET A 1 38.08 15.48 60.49
CA MET A 1 37.19 14.89 59.52
C MET A 1 37.64 15.41 58.14
N THR A 2 38.44 14.62 57.40
CA THR A 2 38.87 14.95 56.05
C THR A 2 37.83 14.43 55.09
N PHE A 3 37.11 15.32 54.40
CA PHE A 3 36.16 14.94 53.35
C PHE A 3 36.99 14.54 52.13
N ASP A 4 36.77 13.31 51.65
CA ASP A 4 37.44 12.74 50.46
C ASP A 4 36.79 13.34 49.19
N THR A 5 37.17 14.60 48.89
CA THR A 5 36.65 15.40 47.75
C THR A 5 36.92 14.79 46.39
N PRO A 6 37.98 14.01 46.10
CA PRO A 6 38.22 13.40 44.81
C PRO A 6 37.19 12.31 44.44
N SER A 7 36.76 11.52 45.40
CA SER A 7 35.83 10.41 45.18
C SER A 7 34.42 10.89 44.78
N ILE A 8 33.96 11.97 45.41
CA ILE A 8 32.66 12.57 45.09
C ILE A 8 32.64 13.18 43.68
N PHE A 9 33.75 13.85 43.31
CA PHE A 9 33.88 14.48 42.01
C PHE A 9 33.88 13.44 40.86
N ILE A 10 34.59 12.34 41.00
CA ILE A 10 34.62 11.22 40.03
C ILE A 10 33.23 10.60 39.90
N THR A 11 32.50 10.41 41.01
CA THR A 11 31.14 9.85 40.99
C THR A 11 30.13 10.74 40.26
N ILE A 12 30.20 12.05 40.48
CA ILE A 12 29.35 13.02 39.78
C ILE A 12 29.69 13.08 38.29
N MET A 13 30.96 13.09 37.95
CA MET A 13 31.44 13.11 36.55
C MET A 13 31.00 11.88 35.77
N ASN A 14 31.09 10.69 36.39
CA ASN A 14 30.61 9.44 35.75
C ASN A 14 29.08 9.42 35.56
N LYS A 15 28.31 9.97 36.50
CA LYS A 15 26.86 10.11 36.35
C LYS A 15 26.48 11.11 35.27
N LEU A 16 27.18 12.23 35.14
CA LEU A 16 26.99 13.22 34.10
C LEU A 16 27.37 12.66 32.71
N LEU A 17 28.46 11.92 32.62
CA LEU A 17 28.90 11.25 31.38
C LEU A 17 27.90 10.18 30.94
N SER A 18 27.39 9.39 31.91
CA SER A 18 26.33 8.39 31.64
C SER A 18 25.05 9.07 31.17
N LEU A 19 24.63 10.17 31.79
CA LEU A 19 23.45 10.92 31.38
C LEU A 19 23.61 11.53 29.99
N PHE A 20 24.83 12.00 29.66
CA PHE A 20 25.13 12.55 28.32
C PHE A 20 25.15 11.48 27.25
N LEU A 21 25.66 10.27 27.54
CA LEU A 21 25.60 9.11 26.66
C LEU A 21 24.17 8.62 26.44
N PHE A 22 23.33 8.60 27.46
CA PHE A 22 21.91 8.27 27.31
C PHE A 22 21.15 9.32 26.49
N LEU A 23 21.44 10.62 26.70
CA LEU A 23 20.81 11.72 25.97
C LEU A 23 21.24 11.74 24.47
N SER A 24 22.50 11.41 24.17
CA SER A 24 22.99 11.31 22.77
C SER A 24 22.41 10.10 22.04
N ALA A 25 22.16 8.97 22.71
CA ALA A 25 21.52 7.81 22.14
C ALA A 25 20.01 8.06 21.83
N ALA A 26 19.34 8.91 22.62
CA ALA A 26 17.95 9.27 22.39
C ALA A 26 17.74 10.24 21.21
N LEU A 27 18.81 10.91 20.73
CA LEU A 27 18.76 11.86 19.60
C LEU A 27 18.95 11.22 18.23
N SER A 28 19.09 9.90 18.14
CA SER A 28 19.03 9.17 16.87
C SER A 28 17.57 9.05 16.40
N LEU A 29 16.83 10.16 16.31
CA LEU A 29 15.61 10.20 15.54
C LEU A 29 16.00 9.96 14.09
N SER A 30 15.70 8.78 13.57
CA SER A 30 15.75 8.52 12.13
C SER A 30 14.81 9.52 11.47
N ALA A 31 15.36 10.61 10.95
CA ALA A 31 14.57 11.55 10.13
C ALA A 31 14.03 10.75 8.94
N GLN A 32 12.73 10.63 8.86
CA GLN A 32 12.09 10.05 7.69
C GLN A 32 12.38 10.97 6.51
N HIS A 33 13.13 10.47 5.53
CA HIS A 33 13.43 11.21 4.32
C HIS A 33 12.33 10.97 3.30
N VAL A 34 11.51 11.98 3.05
CA VAL A 34 10.59 12.00 1.91
C VAL A 34 11.35 12.55 0.70
N ARG A 35 11.42 11.78 -0.36
CA ARG A 35 12.00 12.20 -1.64
C ARG A 35 11.03 11.92 -2.78
N SER A 36 11.05 12.78 -3.79
CA SER A 36 10.35 12.52 -5.03
C SER A 36 11.05 11.39 -5.80
N VAL A 37 10.26 10.45 -6.31
CA VAL A 37 10.73 9.41 -7.22
C VAL A 37 10.25 9.80 -8.62
N ALA A 38 11.17 9.84 -9.58
CA ALA A 38 10.84 10.22 -10.95
C ALA A 38 10.05 9.11 -11.67
N GLY A 39 9.22 9.52 -12.61
CA GLY A 39 8.39 8.66 -13.46
C GLY A 39 6.93 8.64 -13.01
N PHE A 40 6.04 8.81 -13.98
CA PHE A 40 4.59 8.72 -13.83
C PHE A 40 3.99 8.05 -15.06
N PRO A 41 2.87 7.29 -14.94
CA PRO A 41 2.21 6.67 -16.10
C PRO A 41 1.76 7.69 -17.14
N ALA A 42 1.91 7.36 -18.43
CA ALA A 42 1.65 8.30 -19.51
C ALA A 42 1.02 7.69 -20.77
N ALA A 43 0.68 6.38 -20.78
CA ALA A 43 0.20 5.72 -22.01
C ALA A 43 -1.21 6.18 -22.42
N GLU A 44 -2.09 6.51 -21.47
CA GLU A 44 -3.39 7.07 -21.81
C GLU A 44 -3.32 8.59 -21.97
N PRO A 45 -3.91 9.18 -23.01
CA PRO A 45 -3.92 10.64 -23.23
C PRO A 45 -4.50 11.38 -22.02
N GLY A 46 -3.72 12.33 -21.49
CA GLY A 46 -4.07 13.14 -20.31
C GLY A 46 -3.70 12.51 -18.96
N TYR A 47 -3.34 11.23 -18.90
CA TYR A 47 -2.95 10.56 -17.65
C TYR A 47 -1.68 11.15 -17.04
N SER A 48 -0.72 11.53 -17.87
CA SER A 48 0.56 12.14 -17.47
C SER A 48 0.45 13.48 -16.75
N LEU A 49 -0.71 14.14 -16.81
CA LEU A 49 -1.00 15.35 -16.03
C LEU A 49 -1.22 15.07 -14.54
N GLY A 50 -1.23 13.81 -14.16
CA GLY A 50 -1.58 13.34 -12.83
C GLY A 50 -3.04 12.96 -12.72
N VAL A 51 -3.33 11.98 -11.86
CA VAL A 51 -4.67 11.52 -11.56
C VAL A 51 -4.90 11.54 -10.05
N SER A 52 -6.14 11.72 -9.66
CA SER A 52 -6.59 11.57 -8.28
C SER A 52 -7.44 10.33 -8.13
N ALA A 53 -7.58 9.84 -6.89
CA ALA A 53 -8.48 8.77 -6.52
C ALA A 53 -8.27 7.46 -7.32
N CYS A 54 -7.05 7.18 -7.76
CA CYS A 54 -6.68 5.91 -8.39
C CYS A 54 -6.60 4.79 -7.34
N TYR A 55 -6.76 3.55 -7.81
CA TYR A 55 -6.37 2.38 -7.04
C TYR A 55 -4.85 2.27 -7.07
N ALA A 56 -4.23 2.01 -5.93
CA ALA A 56 -2.77 1.84 -5.86
C ALA A 56 -2.38 0.81 -4.81
N GLY A 57 -1.33 0.03 -5.09
CA GLY A 57 -0.80 -0.94 -4.14
C GLY A 57 0.42 -1.67 -4.69
N GLN A 58 0.91 -2.62 -3.91
CA GLN A 58 2.10 -3.41 -4.25
C GLN A 58 1.72 -4.85 -4.58
N ILE A 59 2.28 -5.39 -5.66
CA ILE A 59 2.26 -6.82 -6.01
C ILE A 59 3.71 -7.27 -6.21
N GLY A 60 4.23 -8.08 -5.29
CA GLY A 60 5.65 -8.46 -5.31
C GLY A 60 6.56 -7.24 -5.34
N ASP A 61 7.46 -7.16 -6.33
CA ASP A 61 8.39 -6.03 -6.53
C ASP A 61 7.79 -4.86 -7.32
N TYR A 62 6.50 -4.91 -7.65
CA TYR A 62 5.87 -3.91 -8.49
C TYR A 62 4.95 -2.99 -7.70
N LEU A 63 5.08 -1.69 -7.96
CA LEU A 63 4.05 -0.72 -7.65
C LEU A 63 3.02 -0.74 -8.78
N VAL A 64 1.75 -0.88 -8.42
CA VAL A 64 0.62 -0.92 -9.36
C VAL A 64 -0.27 0.29 -9.11
N VAL A 65 -0.67 0.94 -10.19
CA VAL A 65 -1.64 2.05 -10.19
C VAL A 65 -2.69 1.76 -11.26
N ALA A 66 -3.96 1.95 -10.94
CA ALA A 66 -5.04 1.71 -11.89
C ALA A 66 -6.16 2.75 -11.78
N GLY A 67 -6.78 3.05 -12.92
CA GLY A 67 -7.90 4.00 -12.95
C GLY A 67 -7.51 5.40 -12.50
N GLY A 68 -8.42 6.04 -11.77
CA GLY A 68 -8.29 7.43 -11.34
C GLY A 68 -8.97 8.40 -12.30
N CYS A 69 -8.94 9.68 -11.96
CA CYS A 69 -9.57 10.73 -12.76
C CYS A 69 -8.79 12.04 -12.68
N ASN A 70 -8.97 12.89 -13.67
CA ASN A 70 -8.50 14.29 -13.68
C ASN A 70 -9.33 15.18 -14.60
N PHE A 71 -8.91 16.41 -14.77
CA PHE A 71 -9.45 17.37 -15.74
C PHE A 71 -8.35 17.69 -16.77
N PRO A 72 -8.19 16.87 -17.85
CA PRO A 72 -7.09 17.01 -18.78
C PRO A 72 -7.19 18.28 -19.64
N GLU A 73 -8.36 18.85 -19.75
CA GLU A 73 -8.64 20.06 -20.53
C GLU A 73 -9.44 21.06 -19.70
N ALA A 74 -9.04 22.33 -19.72
CA ALA A 74 -9.78 23.41 -19.03
C ALA A 74 -11.20 23.54 -19.57
N GLY A 75 -12.18 23.63 -18.65
CA GLY A 75 -13.60 23.76 -19.01
C GLY A 75 -14.27 22.49 -19.56
N LYS A 76 -13.57 21.38 -19.63
CA LYS A 76 -14.13 20.07 -20.01
C LYS A 76 -14.53 19.26 -18.77
N PRO A 77 -15.46 18.29 -18.94
CA PRO A 77 -15.79 17.35 -17.86
C PRO A 77 -14.57 16.57 -17.36
N LYS A 78 -14.68 16.09 -16.12
CA LYS A 78 -13.73 15.16 -15.52
C LYS A 78 -13.63 13.89 -16.38
N LYS A 79 -12.39 13.47 -16.65
CA LYS A 79 -12.10 12.23 -17.36
C LYS A 79 -11.73 11.15 -16.35
N TYR A 80 -12.31 9.97 -16.50
CA TYR A 80 -11.99 8.76 -15.78
C TYR A 80 -11.16 7.84 -16.67
N TYR A 81 -10.29 7.05 -16.05
CA TYR A 81 -9.33 6.18 -16.73
C TYR A 81 -9.56 4.72 -16.35
N ALA A 82 -9.17 3.83 -17.24
CA ALA A 82 -9.25 2.39 -17.02
C ALA A 82 -7.88 1.69 -17.03
N GLY A 83 -6.82 2.38 -17.42
CA GLY A 83 -5.49 1.77 -17.53
C GLY A 83 -4.99 1.21 -16.20
N VAL A 84 -4.35 0.04 -16.27
CA VAL A 84 -3.59 -0.57 -15.17
C VAL A 84 -2.12 -0.47 -15.52
N TYR A 85 -1.36 0.15 -14.65
CA TYR A 85 0.07 0.41 -14.83
C TYR A 85 0.87 -0.29 -13.75
N ALA A 86 2.03 -0.83 -14.14
CA ALA A 86 2.98 -1.43 -13.21
C ALA A 86 4.39 -0.87 -13.42
N ALA A 87 5.12 -0.66 -12.34
CA ALA A 87 6.54 -0.29 -12.37
C ALA A 87 7.31 -1.05 -11.30
N ARG A 88 8.51 -1.54 -11.62
CA ARG A 88 9.38 -2.17 -10.63
C ARG A 88 9.94 -1.11 -9.67
N MET A 89 9.92 -1.43 -8.38
CA MET A 89 10.37 -0.53 -7.31
C MET A 89 11.89 -0.57 -7.05
N ASP A 90 12.61 -1.53 -7.66
CA ASP A 90 14.07 -1.70 -7.53
C ASP A 90 14.89 -0.65 -8.31
N ARG A 91 14.24 0.31 -8.95
CA ARG A 91 14.86 1.30 -9.81
C ARG A 91 14.78 2.71 -9.23
N ALA A 92 15.81 3.50 -9.48
CA ALA A 92 15.85 4.91 -9.06
C ALA A 92 14.79 5.77 -9.75
N THR A 93 14.37 5.38 -10.97
CA THR A 93 13.29 5.99 -11.74
C THR A 93 12.26 4.92 -12.08
N LEU A 94 11.01 5.16 -11.78
CA LEU A 94 9.93 4.22 -12.07
C LEU A 94 9.66 4.18 -13.59
N GLN A 95 9.86 3.01 -14.17
CA GLN A 95 9.56 2.74 -15.58
C GLN A 95 8.16 2.14 -15.65
N TRP A 96 7.16 2.98 -15.82
CA TRP A 96 5.77 2.57 -15.89
C TRP A 96 5.42 1.91 -17.22
N ARG A 97 4.73 0.80 -17.14
CA ARG A 97 4.19 0.07 -18.29
C ARG A 97 2.68 -0.07 -18.13
N LEU A 98 1.94 0.20 -19.19
CA LEU A 98 0.53 -0.18 -19.28
C LEU A 98 0.47 -1.70 -19.45
N VAL A 99 -0.14 -2.39 -18.48
CA VAL A 99 -0.19 -3.86 -18.40
C VAL A 99 -1.60 -4.41 -18.65
N GLY A 100 -2.59 -3.52 -18.84
CA GLY A 100 -3.96 -3.87 -19.18
C GLY A 100 -4.94 -2.78 -18.77
N PHE A 101 -6.22 -3.13 -18.71
CA PHE A 101 -7.29 -2.20 -18.41
C PHE A 101 -8.28 -2.81 -17.43
N LEU A 102 -8.83 -1.99 -16.54
CA LEU A 102 -10.02 -2.34 -15.78
C LEU A 102 -11.19 -2.59 -16.74
N PRO A 103 -12.17 -3.41 -16.36
CA PRO A 103 -13.35 -3.65 -17.20
C PRO A 103 -14.14 -2.38 -17.53
N GLU A 104 -14.06 -1.38 -16.66
CA GLU A 104 -14.60 -0.03 -16.85
C GLU A 104 -13.70 1.01 -16.18
N ALA A 105 -13.73 2.25 -16.66
CA ALA A 105 -13.03 3.36 -16.04
C ALA A 105 -13.58 3.59 -14.62
N ALA A 106 -12.69 3.79 -13.66
CA ALA A 106 -13.10 3.94 -12.27
C ALA A 106 -12.13 4.80 -11.45
N ALA A 107 -12.68 5.51 -10.48
CA ALA A 107 -11.96 6.28 -9.47
C ALA A 107 -12.71 6.23 -8.13
N TYR A 108 -12.12 6.75 -7.05
CA TYR A 108 -12.73 6.85 -5.71
C TYR A 108 -13.08 5.51 -5.06
N GLY A 109 -12.60 4.39 -5.60
CA GLY A 109 -12.66 3.10 -4.94
C GLY A 109 -11.55 2.95 -3.91
N ALA A 110 -11.52 1.79 -3.28
CA ALA A 110 -10.51 1.44 -2.29
C ALA A 110 -9.65 0.25 -2.74
N THR A 111 -8.45 0.15 -2.20
CA THR A 111 -7.51 -0.94 -2.50
C THR A 111 -7.08 -1.65 -1.23
N VAL A 112 -7.02 -2.97 -1.29
CA VAL A 112 -6.45 -3.83 -0.25
C VAL A 112 -5.46 -4.79 -0.87
N THR A 113 -4.27 -4.92 -0.28
CA THR A 113 -3.31 -5.97 -0.65
C THR A 113 -3.69 -7.27 0.03
N CYS A 114 -3.79 -8.34 -0.75
CA CYS A 114 -4.15 -9.68 -0.29
C CYS A 114 -3.22 -10.70 -0.96
N GLY A 115 -2.15 -11.04 -0.27
CA GLY A 115 -1.13 -11.93 -0.80
C GLY A 115 -0.42 -11.34 -2.03
N ASP A 116 -0.47 -12.06 -3.13
CA ASP A 116 0.07 -11.68 -4.44
C ASP A 116 -0.94 -10.93 -5.32
N SER A 117 -2.03 -10.45 -4.73
CA SER A 117 -3.11 -9.76 -5.41
C SER A 117 -3.40 -8.40 -4.77
N LEU A 118 -3.90 -7.47 -5.57
CA LEU A 118 -4.64 -6.32 -5.09
C LEU A 118 -6.13 -6.57 -5.26
N LEU A 119 -6.91 -6.18 -4.28
CA LEU A 119 -8.36 -6.15 -4.40
C LEU A 119 -8.78 -4.69 -4.58
N PHE A 120 -9.49 -4.42 -5.66
CA PHE A 120 -10.10 -3.13 -5.95
C PHE A 120 -11.58 -3.21 -5.65
N LEU A 121 -12.09 -2.33 -4.81
CA LEU A 121 -13.44 -2.37 -4.30
C LEU A 121 -14.16 -1.08 -4.66
N GLY A 122 -15.35 -1.21 -5.24
CA GLY A 122 -16.24 -0.08 -5.52
C GLY A 122 -15.61 1.01 -6.36
N GLY A 123 -15.94 2.26 -6.06
CA GLY A 123 -15.58 3.44 -6.81
C GLY A 123 -16.74 4.02 -7.58
N ASN A 124 -16.47 4.97 -8.46
CA ASN A 124 -17.45 5.51 -9.40
C ASN A 124 -16.78 5.91 -10.72
N ASN A 125 -17.61 6.19 -11.71
CA ASN A 125 -17.21 6.80 -12.97
C ASN A 125 -18.17 7.93 -13.35
N THR A 126 -18.15 8.34 -14.62
CA THR A 126 -19.04 9.41 -15.10
C THR A 126 -20.53 9.02 -15.00
N ASP A 127 -20.83 7.74 -15.14
CA ASP A 127 -22.19 7.25 -15.36
C ASP A 127 -22.83 6.73 -14.08
N HIS A 128 -22.06 6.07 -13.19
CA HIS A 128 -22.60 5.42 -11.99
C HIS A 128 -21.55 5.13 -10.92
N ALA A 129 -22.01 4.86 -9.72
CA ALA A 129 -21.21 4.28 -8.65
C ALA A 129 -21.15 2.75 -8.76
N LEU A 130 -20.05 2.13 -8.31
CA LEU A 130 -19.73 0.73 -8.50
C LEU A 130 -19.90 -0.06 -7.20
N ALA A 131 -20.43 -1.29 -7.34
CA ALA A 131 -20.37 -2.31 -6.29
C ALA A 131 -19.31 -3.40 -6.60
N ALA A 132 -18.69 -3.32 -7.76
CA ALA A 132 -17.77 -4.34 -8.25
C ALA A 132 -16.55 -4.50 -7.34
N VAL A 133 -16.12 -5.75 -7.16
CA VAL A 133 -14.87 -6.11 -6.50
C VAL A 133 -14.02 -6.92 -7.49
N TYR A 134 -12.80 -6.47 -7.70
CA TYR A 134 -11.86 -7.13 -8.60
C TYR A 134 -10.62 -7.61 -7.85
N SER A 135 -10.20 -8.85 -8.12
CA SER A 135 -8.86 -9.34 -7.77
C SER A 135 -7.94 -9.11 -8.96
N VAL A 136 -6.85 -8.42 -8.71
CA VAL A 136 -5.88 -7.96 -9.71
C VAL A 136 -4.52 -8.57 -9.40
N ARG A 137 -3.94 -9.27 -10.36
CA ARG A 137 -2.64 -9.94 -10.27
C ARG A 137 -1.78 -9.58 -11.47
N LEU A 138 -0.48 -9.58 -11.29
CA LEU A 138 0.45 -9.49 -12.41
C LEU A 138 0.96 -10.88 -12.79
N ASN A 139 1.32 -11.07 -14.05
CA ASN A 139 2.13 -12.21 -14.43
C ASN A 139 3.53 -12.09 -13.80
N SER A 140 4.31 -13.16 -13.82
CA SER A 140 5.63 -13.24 -13.14
C SER A 140 6.65 -12.20 -13.60
N VAL A 141 6.47 -11.63 -14.79
CA VAL A 141 7.38 -10.63 -15.38
C VAL A 141 6.81 -9.21 -15.35
N GLY A 142 5.61 -9.00 -14.79
CA GLY A 142 4.98 -7.69 -14.63
C GLY A 142 4.61 -7.00 -15.95
N THR A 143 4.31 -7.76 -16.99
CA THR A 143 3.99 -7.23 -18.32
C THR A 143 2.53 -7.33 -18.69
N ASP A 144 1.77 -8.08 -17.91
CA ASP A 144 0.35 -8.34 -18.17
C ASP A 144 -0.40 -8.50 -16.84
N VAL A 145 -1.68 -8.16 -16.84
CA VAL A 145 -2.56 -8.20 -15.68
C VAL A 145 -3.69 -9.19 -15.86
N LEU A 146 -3.93 -10.00 -14.85
CA LEU A 146 -5.12 -10.84 -14.73
C LEU A 146 -6.09 -10.15 -13.77
N ILE A 147 -7.29 -9.87 -14.26
CA ILE A 147 -8.38 -9.26 -13.47
C ILE A 147 -9.54 -10.23 -13.39
N ASN A 148 -9.89 -10.63 -12.18
CA ASN A 148 -11.03 -11.50 -11.92
C ASN A 148 -12.07 -10.75 -11.11
N ARG A 149 -13.33 -10.79 -11.54
CA ARG A 149 -14.45 -10.27 -10.76
C ARG A 149 -14.76 -11.22 -9.60
N LEU A 150 -14.85 -10.69 -8.42
CA LEU A 150 -15.33 -11.40 -7.22
C LEU A 150 -16.81 -11.06 -6.98
N ALA A 151 -17.39 -11.54 -5.88
CA ALA A 151 -18.73 -11.13 -5.47
C ALA A 151 -18.77 -9.62 -5.25
N ASP A 152 -19.83 -8.99 -5.68
CA ASP A 152 -20.02 -7.54 -5.51
C ASP A 152 -20.23 -7.18 -4.03
N LEU A 153 -19.94 -5.94 -3.69
CA LEU A 153 -20.38 -5.32 -2.43
C LEU A 153 -21.93 -5.33 -2.38
N PRO A 154 -22.54 -5.34 -1.19
CA PRO A 154 -24.01 -5.36 -1.06
C PRO A 154 -24.65 -4.05 -1.53
N ALA A 155 -23.87 -3.00 -1.70
CA ALA A 155 -24.28 -1.70 -2.21
C ALA A 155 -23.14 -1.08 -3.03
N THR A 156 -23.46 -0.15 -3.94
CA THR A 156 -22.42 0.68 -4.57
C THR A 156 -21.71 1.48 -3.49
N ALA A 157 -20.39 1.60 -3.56
CA ALA A 157 -19.61 2.31 -2.55
C ALA A 157 -18.44 3.07 -3.18
N ASP A 158 -18.25 4.32 -2.78
CA ASP A 158 -17.11 5.15 -3.14
C ASP A 158 -16.60 5.98 -1.94
N ASN A 159 -15.39 6.49 -2.03
CA ASN A 159 -14.75 7.30 -0.98
C ASN A 159 -14.71 6.62 0.42
N MET A 160 -14.80 5.29 0.46
CA MET A 160 -14.75 4.52 1.70
C MET A 160 -13.30 4.21 2.11
N ALA A 161 -13.11 3.92 3.38
CA ALA A 161 -11.90 3.27 3.88
C ALA A 161 -12.06 1.76 3.89
N VAL A 162 -10.96 1.02 3.69
CA VAL A 162 -10.96 -0.45 3.78
C VAL A 162 -9.79 -0.96 4.60
N ALA A 163 -9.99 -2.07 5.28
CA ALA A 163 -8.94 -2.78 6.00
C ALA A 163 -9.13 -4.29 5.86
N LEU A 164 -8.04 -5.02 5.62
CA LEU A 164 -8.01 -6.47 5.68
C LEU A 164 -7.64 -6.91 7.09
N VAL A 165 -8.51 -7.68 7.74
CA VAL A 165 -8.28 -8.22 9.08
C VAL A 165 -8.51 -9.74 9.01
N GLY A 166 -7.43 -10.50 9.06
CA GLY A 166 -7.48 -11.93 8.75
C GLY A 166 -7.95 -12.17 7.31
N ASN A 167 -9.09 -12.83 7.17
CA ASN A 167 -9.71 -13.15 5.88
C ASN A 167 -10.94 -12.29 5.56
N ASP A 168 -11.19 -11.28 6.35
CA ASP A 168 -12.33 -10.38 6.17
C ASP A 168 -11.85 -8.99 5.78
N ILE A 169 -12.51 -8.38 4.82
CA ILE A 169 -12.33 -6.98 4.47
C ILE A 169 -13.44 -6.19 5.14
N PHE A 170 -13.06 -5.20 5.92
CA PHE A 170 -13.97 -4.23 6.49
C PHE A 170 -14.00 -3.00 5.61
N VAL A 171 -15.19 -2.61 5.15
CA VAL A 171 -15.46 -1.41 4.38
C VAL A 171 -16.15 -0.43 5.31
N VAL A 172 -15.58 0.77 5.50
CA VAL A 172 -16.00 1.70 6.54
C VAL A 172 -16.39 3.03 5.91
N GLY A 173 -17.63 3.45 6.12
CA GLY A 173 -18.13 4.75 5.72
C GLY A 173 -18.12 4.98 4.20
N GLY A 174 -17.76 6.18 3.78
CA GLY A 174 -17.85 6.63 2.39
C GLY A 174 -19.27 6.94 1.97
N ASN A 175 -19.53 6.92 0.65
CA ASN A 175 -20.87 6.97 0.10
C ASN A 175 -21.33 5.56 -0.25
N GLN A 176 -22.54 5.19 0.15
CA GLN A 176 -23.21 3.96 -0.26
C GLN A 176 -24.53 4.32 -0.95
N ASN A 177 -24.76 3.74 -2.14
CA ASN A 177 -25.90 4.11 -2.99
C ASN A 177 -26.02 5.64 -3.19
N GLY A 178 -24.86 6.31 -3.37
CA GLY A 178 -24.77 7.75 -3.63
C GLY A 178 -25.04 8.66 -2.41
N LYS A 179 -25.05 8.11 -1.18
CA LYS A 179 -25.28 8.88 0.06
C LYS A 179 -24.18 8.58 1.10
N PRO A 180 -23.77 9.57 1.91
CA PRO A 180 -22.89 9.31 3.04
C PRO A 180 -23.46 8.22 3.94
N SER A 181 -22.62 7.27 4.35
CA SER A 181 -22.99 6.14 5.19
C SER A 181 -22.09 6.05 6.42
N ALA A 182 -22.67 5.71 7.56
CA ALA A 182 -21.95 5.35 8.78
C ALA A 182 -21.80 3.84 8.95
N ASP A 183 -22.16 3.04 7.95
CA ASP A 183 -22.12 1.59 8.02
C ASP A 183 -20.68 1.05 7.96
N VAL A 184 -20.47 -0.07 8.63
CA VAL A 184 -19.29 -0.89 8.52
C VAL A 184 -19.71 -2.24 7.92
N LEU A 185 -19.31 -2.47 6.67
CA LEU A 185 -19.60 -3.71 5.98
C LEU A 185 -18.45 -4.70 6.19
N ARG A 186 -18.78 -5.96 6.36
CA ARG A 186 -17.81 -7.06 6.41
C ARG A 186 -17.94 -7.90 5.14
N TYR A 187 -16.91 -7.86 4.31
CA TYR A 187 -16.82 -8.64 3.09
C TYR A 187 -15.93 -9.85 3.33
N LYS A 188 -16.49 -11.06 3.21
CA LYS A 188 -15.73 -12.31 3.37
C LYS A 188 -15.10 -12.72 2.05
N LEU A 189 -13.79 -12.91 2.07
CA LEU A 189 -13.11 -13.52 0.95
C LEU A 189 -13.51 -15.00 0.83
N GLY A 190 -13.84 -15.43 -0.38
CA GLY A 190 -14.11 -16.85 -0.67
C GLY A 190 -12.88 -17.73 -0.40
N ALA A 191 -13.08 -19.04 -0.16
CA ALA A 191 -12.01 -19.97 0.18
C ALA A 191 -10.84 -19.95 -0.81
N ASN A 192 -11.09 -19.78 -2.11
CA ASN A 192 -10.04 -19.68 -3.13
C ASN A 192 -9.23 -18.38 -3.04
N SER A 193 -9.85 -17.28 -2.61
CA SER A 193 -9.16 -16.00 -2.39
C SER A 193 -8.36 -16.01 -1.09
N VAL A 194 -8.87 -16.70 -0.07
CA VAL A 194 -8.23 -16.87 1.26
C VAL A 194 -6.93 -17.66 1.16
N ASN A 195 -6.89 -18.74 0.38
CA ASN A 195 -5.68 -19.53 0.19
C ASN A 195 -4.55 -18.72 -0.45
N GLN A 196 -4.88 -17.74 -1.29
CA GLN A 196 -3.91 -16.83 -1.89
C GLN A 196 -3.35 -15.82 -0.87
N CYS A 197 -4.17 -15.30 0.02
CA CYS A 197 -3.72 -14.41 1.10
C CYS A 197 -2.85 -15.14 2.14
N SER A 198 -3.20 -16.38 2.48
CA SER A 198 -2.52 -17.17 3.52
C SER A 198 -1.13 -17.67 3.08
N ASN A 199 -0.97 -18.05 1.82
CA ASN A 199 0.29 -18.58 1.31
C ASN A 199 1.43 -17.55 1.36
N THR A 200 1.15 -16.27 1.17
CA THR A 200 2.17 -15.21 1.23
C THR A 200 2.67 -14.98 2.65
N ILE A 201 1.78 -15.06 3.66
CA ILE A 201 2.17 -14.94 5.07
C ILE A 201 3.09 -16.12 5.46
N ALA A 202 2.79 -17.33 5.01
CA ALA A 202 3.62 -18.50 5.25
C ALA A 202 5.00 -18.38 4.57
N GLN A 203 5.08 -17.84 3.37
CA GLN A 203 6.36 -17.61 2.67
C GLN A 203 7.20 -16.52 3.34
N CYS A 204 6.59 -15.42 3.80
CA CYS A 204 7.28 -14.38 4.56
C CYS A 204 7.82 -14.93 5.90
N SER A 205 7.04 -15.75 6.61
CA SER A 205 7.48 -16.39 7.86
C SER A 205 8.67 -17.34 7.63
N ASN A 206 8.66 -18.10 6.54
CA ASN A 206 9.74 -19.01 6.19
C ASN A 206 11.04 -18.27 5.78
N SER A 207 10.91 -17.12 5.08
CA SER A 207 12.10 -16.32 4.73
C SER A 207 12.73 -15.64 5.95
N VAL A 208 11.94 -15.18 6.91
CA VAL A 208 12.45 -14.64 8.19
C VAL A 208 13.16 -15.73 8.99
N ASN A 209 12.61 -16.95 9.04
CA ASN A 209 13.26 -18.07 9.73
C ASN A 209 14.55 -18.52 9.03
N GLN A 210 14.64 -18.46 7.70
CA GLN A 210 15.88 -18.73 6.97
C GLN A 210 16.96 -17.67 7.26
N CYS A 211 16.61 -16.38 7.29
CA CYS A 211 17.53 -15.33 7.67
C CYS A 211 18.03 -15.49 9.11
N SER A 212 17.17 -15.84 10.04
CA SER A 212 17.55 -16.09 11.44
C SER A 212 18.51 -17.27 11.59
N ASN A 213 18.30 -18.35 10.84
CA ASN A 213 19.18 -19.52 10.85
C ASN A 213 20.55 -19.22 10.21
N THR A 214 20.62 -18.37 9.19
CA THR A 214 21.88 -17.95 8.56
C THR A 214 22.72 -17.08 9.51
N ILE A 215 22.06 -16.17 10.26
CA ILE A 215 22.75 -15.34 11.27
C ILE A 215 23.30 -16.21 12.41
N ALA A 216 22.55 -17.22 12.86
CA ALA A 216 23.00 -18.14 13.91
C ALA A 216 24.21 -19.01 13.47
N GLN A 217 24.34 -19.33 12.20
CA GLN A 217 25.51 -20.06 11.67
C GLN A 217 26.75 -19.18 11.52
N CYS A 218 26.61 -17.89 11.24
CA CYS A 218 27.73 -16.96 11.14
C CYS A 218 28.30 -16.55 12.52
N SER A 219 27.58 -16.73 13.61
CA SER A 219 28.05 -16.42 14.97
C SER A 219 28.83 -17.56 15.65
N ASN A 220 28.90 -18.75 15.03
CA ASN A 220 29.57 -19.94 15.55
C ASN A 220 30.77 -20.39 14.70
N SER A 221 31.32 -19.51 13.84
CA SER A 221 32.53 -19.76 13.03
C SER A 221 33.66 -18.79 13.37
#